data_bcc224172a8d84fc36d85ad9b5f91379
#
_entry.id   bcc224172a8d84fc36d85ad9b5f91379
#
_cell.length_a   1.000
_cell.length_b   1.000
_cell.length_c   1.000
_cell.angle_alpha   90.00
_cell.angle_beta   90.00
_cell.angle_gamma   90.00
#
_symmetry.space_group_name_H-M   'P 1'
#
loop_
_entity.id
_entity.type
_entity.pdbx_description
1 polymer ?
#
loop_
_entity_poly.entity_id
_entity_poly.type
_entity_poly.pdbx_seq_one_letter_code
_entity_poly.pdbx_strand_id
1 'polypeptide(L)'
;MKVVILGAGQVGGSLSANLSSNGYDVTVIDSNDEKLSDLDSRLDLRTVSGHASHPITLKRAGCDSDTILLALTNNDEVNIVSCQIAKETFSVKKTICRLSLIHI
;
A
#
# COMPACT_ATOMS: atom_id res chain seq x y z
N MET A 1 -5.57 -6.15 12.70
CA MET A 1 -4.65 -6.37 11.58
C MET A 1 -4.67 -5.17 10.67
N LYS A 2 -3.52 -4.68 10.31
CA LYS A 2 -3.39 -3.53 9.44
C LYS A 2 -3.12 -3.95 8.02
N VAL A 3 -3.73 -3.27 7.07
CA VAL A 3 -3.48 -3.50 5.64
C VAL A 3 -2.89 -2.20 5.09
N VAL A 4 -1.69 -2.27 4.54
CA VAL A 4 -1.07 -1.13 3.89
C VAL A 4 -1.05 -1.40 2.39
N ILE A 5 -1.61 -0.48 1.61
CA ILE A 5 -1.71 -0.63 0.17
C ILE A 5 -0.84 0.43 -0.48
N LEU A 6 0.07 -0.01 -1.35
CA LEU A 6 0.90 0.89 -2.12
C LEU A 6 0.25 1.10 -3.47
N GLY A 7 -0.12 2.31 -3.77
CA GLY A 7 -0.77 2.67 -5.03
C GLY A 7 -2.25 3.00 -4.86
N ALA A 8 -2.62 4.22 -5.23
CA ALA A 8 -4.00 4.70 -5.18
C ALA A 8 -4.64 4.73 -6.56
N GLY A 9 -4.13 3.95 -7.48
CA GLY A 9 -4.71 3.85 -8.82
C GLY A 9 -5.99 3.03 -8.83
N GLN A 10 -6.41 2.57 -9.99
CA GLN A 10 -7.70 1.89 -10.11
C GLN A 10 -7.77 0.61 -9.25
N VAL A 11 -6.76 -0.23 -9.30
CA VAL A 11 -6.77 -1.48 -8.54
C VAL A 11 -6.63 -1.20 -7.04
N GLY A 12 -5.64 -0.40 -6.66
CA GLY A 12 -5.40 -0.07 -5.26
C GLY A 12 -6.57 0.69 -4.64
N GLY A 13 -7.13 1.63 -5.37
CA GLY A 13 -8.28 2.39 -4.91
C GLY A 13 -9.53 1.53 -4.72
N SER A 14 -9.80 0.63 -5.65
CA SER A 14 -10.95 -0.28 -5.55
C SER A 14 -10.80 -1.25 -4.38
N LEU A 15 -9.61 -1.80 -4.20
CA LEU A 15 -9.34 -2.73 -3.11
C LEU A 15 -9.41 -2.01 -1.76
N SER A 16 -8.89 -0.77 -1.69
CA SER A 16 -8.96 0.06 -0.48
C SER A 16 -10.41 0.30 -0.08
N ALA A 17 -11.27 0.61 -1.04
CA ALA A 17 -12.68 0.82 -0.78
C ALA A 17 -13.35 -0.44 -0.24
N ASN A 18 -13.05 -1.57 -0.86
CA ASN A 18 -13.62 -2.84 -0.44
C ASN A 18 -13.18 -3.21 0.98
N LEU A 19 -11.89 -3.13 1.25
CA LEU A 19 -11.37 -3.52 2.56
C LEU A 19 -11.82 -2.57 3.67
N SER A 20 -11.82 -1.26 3.41
CA SER A 20 -12.23 -0.31 4.43
C SER A 20 -13.73 -0.48 4.75
N SER A 21 -14.56 -0.76 3.75
CA SER A 21 -15.98 -0.96 3.99
C SER A 21 -16.26 -2.28 4.74
N ASN A 22 -15.32 -3.20 4.74
CA ASN A 22 -15.45 -4.45 5.49
C ASN A 22 -14.74 -4.38 6.85
N GLY A 23 -14.40 -3.19 7.32
CA GLY A 23 -13.88 -3.00 8.67
C GLY A 23 -12.41 -3.21 8.88
N TYR A 24 -11.62 -3.38 7.80
CA TYR A 24 -10.18 -3.50 7.95
C TYR A 24 -9.55 -2.13 8.20
N ASP A 25 -8.44 -2.11 8.92
CA ASP A 25 -7.67 -0.90 9.18
C ASP A 25 -6.74 -0.69 7.99
N VAL A 26 -7.14 0.18 7.08
CA VAL A 26 -6.45 0.38 5.80
C VAL A 26 -5.67 1.69 5.78
N THR A 27 -4.44 1.63 5.29
CA THR A 27 -3.62 2.83 4.99
C THR A 27 -3.16 2.72 3.54
N VAL A 28 -3.32 3.78 2.77
CA VAL A 28 -2.91 3.82 1.37
C VAL A 28 -1.75 4.79 1.21
N ILE A 29 -0.70 4.34 0.51
CA ILE A 29 0.47 5.17 0.20
C ILE A 29 0.48 5.46 -1.29
N ASP A 30 0.66 6.69 -1.66
CA ASP A 30 0.86 7.11 -3.05
C ASP A 30 1.62 8.43 -3.06
N SER A 31 2.32 8.72 -4.14
CA SER A 31 2.98 10.01 -4.32
C SER A 31 2.03 11.06 -4.89
N ASN A 32 0.85 10.67 -5.36
CA ASN A 32 -0.11 11.59 -5.94
C ASN A 32 -1.12 12.03 -4.89
N ASP A 33 -0.99 13.27 -4.42
CA ASP A 33 -1.82 13.81 -3.37
C ASP A 33 -3.29 13.95 -3.75
N GLU A 34 -3.59 14.16 -5.02
CA GLU A 34 -4.98 14.27 -5.46
C GLU A 34 -5.70 12.94 -5.34
N LYS A 35 -5.04 11.84 -5.71
CA LYS A 35 -5.63 10.51 -5.58
C LYS A 35 -5.86 10.16 -4.12
N LEU A 36 -4.91 10.50 -3.25
CA LEU A 36 -5.04 10.25 -1.83
C LEU A 36 -6.17 11.09 -1.22
N SER A 37 -6.27 12.35 -1.60
CA SER A 37 -7.31 13.23 -1.11
C SER A 37 -8.70 12.73 -1.52
N ASP A 38 -8.84 12.22 -2.74
CA ASP A 38 -10.10 11.65 -3.20
C ASP A 38 -10.49 10.43 -2.35
N LEU A 39 -9.57 9.53 -2.09
CA LEU A 39 -9.86 8.36 -1.26
C LEU A 39 -10.19 8.78 0.18
N ASP A 40 -9.43 9.70 0.75
CA ASP A 40 -9.62 10.15 2.12
C ASP A 40 -10.98 10.81 2.31
N SER A 41 -11.48 11.52 1.29
CA SER A 41 -12.75 12.21 1.40
C SER A 41 -13.96 11.27 1.30
N ARG A 42 -13.78 10.09 0.73
CA ARG A 42 -14.88 9.16 0.51
C ARG A 42 -14.86 7.94 1.41
N LEU A 43 -13.73 7.56 1.92
CA LEU A 43 -13.56 6.28 2.61
C LEU A 43 -12.99 6.47 4.00
N ASP A 44 -13.29 5.52 4.88
CA ASP A 44 -12.74 5.53 6.24
C ASP A 44 -11.40 4.79 6.23
N LEU A 45 -10.36 5.48 5.84
CA LEU A 45 -9.00 4.94 5.80
C LEU A 45 -8.00 6.05 6.03
N ARG A 46 -6.73 5.68 6.18
CA ARG A 46 -5.66 6.67 6.32
C ARG A 46 -4.86 6.73 5.04
N THR A 47 -4.28 7.88 4.76
CA THR A 47 -3.43 8.07 3.58
C THR A 47 -2.07 8.60 4.01
N VAL A 48 -1.03 8.18 3.30
CA VAL A 48 0.32 8.66 3.50
C VAL A 48 0.89 9.05 2.15
N SER A 49 1.29 10.32 2.01
CA SER A 49 1.90 10.79 0.79
C SER A 49 3.40 10.50 0.84
N GLY A 50 3.92 9.89 -0.18
CA GLY A 50 5.35 9.61 -0.27
C GLY A 50 5.65 8.53 -1.28
N HIS A 51 6.94 8.25 -1.42
CA HIS A 51 7.40 7.26 -2.36
C HIS A 51 7.39 5.89 -1.69
N ALA A 52 6.70 4.94 -2.28
CA ALA A 52 6.48 3.64 -1.66
C ALA A 52 7.76 2.85 -1.40
N SER A 53 8.81 3.07 -2.19
CA SER A 53 10.06 2.35 -2.02
C SER A 53 11.01 2.99 -1.00
N HIS A 54 10.58 4.04 -0.30
CA HIS A 54 11.41 4.66 0.74
C HIS A 54 11.02 4.12 2.12
N PRO A 55 11.97 3.60 2.88
CA PRO A 55 11.68 3.03 4.21
C PRO A 55 10.94 3.99 5.13
N ILE A 56 11.25 5.29 5.08
CA ILE A 56 10.59 6.26 5.95
C ILE A 56 9.09 6.35 5.64
N THR A 57 8.70 6.16 4.39
CA THR A 57 7.30 6.20 4.01
C THR A 57 6.55 5.01 4.60
N LEU A 58 7.16 3.83 4.54
CA LEU A 58 6.58 2.62 5.12
C LEU A 58 6.47 2.73 6.64
N LYS A 59 7.45 3.36 7.26
CA LYS A 59 7.42 3.59 8.70
C LYS A 59 6.28 4.53 9.07
N ARG A 60 6.10 5.60 8.32
CA ARG A 60 5.01 6.56 8.58
C ARG A 60 3.64 5.92 8.38
N ALA A 61 3.54 4.93 7.53
CA ALA A 61 2.30 4.19 7.32
C ALA A 61 2.02 3.17 8.44
N GLY A 62 2.96 3.00 9.35
CA GLY A 62 2.77 2.11 10.50
C GLY A 62 3.06 0.65 10.24
N CYS A 63 3.91 0.34 9.25
CA CYS A 63 4.26 -1.04 8.96
C CYS A 63 4.94 -1.71 10.16
N ASP A 64 4.45 -2.85 10.56
CA ASP A 64 5.01 -3.65 11.64
C ASP A 64 4.65 -5.13 11.42
N SER A 65 4.88 -5.95 12.43
CA SER A 65 4.65 -7.40 12.32
C SER A 65 3.17 -7.80 12.21
N ASP A 66 2.24 -6.86 12.44
CA ASP A 66 0.82 -7.12 12.29
C ASP A 66 0.29 -6.56 10.97
N THR A 67 1.14 -6.23 10.02
CA THR A 67 0.76 -5.62 8.76
C THR A 67 0.77 -6.62 7.63
N ILE A 68 -0.23 -6.51 6.75
CA ILE A 68 -0.20 -7.15 5.44
C ILE A 68 0.03 -6.03 4.44
N LEU A 69 1.06 -6.15 3.60
CA LEU A 69 1.39 -5.14 2.61
C LEU A 69 0.97 -5.62 1.23
N LEU A 70 0.20 -4.79 0.53
CA LEU A 70 -0.23 -5.06 -0.83
C LEU A 70 0.42 -4.04 -1.75
N ALA A 71 1.40 -4.45 -2.53
CA ALA A 71 2.12 -3.57 -3.43
C ALA A 71 1.45 -3.60 -4.81
N LEU A 72 0.62 -2.58 -5.07
CA LEU A 72 -0.24 -2.55 -6.23
C LEU A 72 0.00 -1.32 -7.13
N THR A 73 1.19 -0.78 -7.10
CA THR A 73 1.51 0.33 -8.01
C THR A 73 1.65 -0.19 -9.44
N ASN A 74 1.72 0.70 -10.40
CA ASN A 74 1.93 0.30 -11.79
C ASN A 74 3.42 0.14 -12.13
N ASN A 75 4.30 0.13 -11.14
CA ASN A 75 5.73 -0.03 -11.35
C ASN A 75 6.20 -1.29 -10.63
N ASP A 76 6.58 -2.31 -11.39
CA ASP A 76 6.98 -3.61 -10.84
C ASP A 76 8.20 -3.51 -9.94
N GLU A 77 9.18 -2.65 -10.27
CA GLU A 77 10.37 -2.50 -9.45
C GLU A 77 10.03 -1.90 -8.09
N VAL A 78 9.18 -0.89 -8.07
CA VAL A 78 8.73 -0.28 -6.82
C VAL A 78 8.00 -1.31 -5.97
N ASN A 79 7.16 -2.12 -6.58
CA ASN A 79 6.43 -3.17 -5.87
C ASN A 79 7.38 -4.18 -5.24
N ILE A 80 8.37 -4.65 -6.00
CA ILE A 80 9.35 -5.62 -5.51
C ILE A 80 10.19 -5.04 -4.39
N VAL A 81 10.76 -3.86 -4.59
CA VAL A 81 11.64 -3.23 -3.61
C VAL A 81 10.89 -2.92 -2.32
N SER A 82 9.67 -2.41 -2.44
CA SER A 82 8.85 -2.10 -1.26
C SER A 82 8.53 -3.34 -0.44
N CYS A 83 8.21 -4.45 -1.10
CA CYS A 83 7.95 -5.71 -0.42
C CYS A 83 9.19 -6.23 0.30
N GLN A 84 10.38 -6.09 -0.32
CA GLN A 84 11.62 -6.50 0.31
C GLN A 84 11.91 -5.66 1.56
N ILE A 85 11.77 -4.35 1.48
CA ILE A 85 12.00 -3.45 2.60
C ILE A 85 11.00 -3.77 3.73
N ALA A 86 9.75 -3.98 3.39
CA ALA A 86 8.71 -4.27 4.37
C ALA A 86 9.03 -5.57 5.13
N LYS A 87 9.48 -6.58 4.42
CA LYS A 87 9.82 -7.85 5.05
C LYS A 87 11.08 -7.73 5.89
N GLU A 88 12.14 -7.17 5.34
CA GLU A 88 13.44 -7.15 6.00
C GLU A 88 13.55 -6.11 7.10
N THR A 89 12.97 -4.94 6.92
CA THR A 89 13.12 -3.85 7.87
C THR A 89 11.99 -3.81 8.89
N PHE A 90 10.77 -4.10 8.47
CA PHE A 90 9.61 -3.96 9.34
C PHE A 90 8.98 -5.30 9.74
N SER A 91 9.49 -6.40 9.23
CA SER A 91 9.02 -7.75 9.55
C SER A 91 7.51 -7.92 9.37
N VAL A 92 6.97 -7.31 8.31
CA VAL A 92 5.53 -7.39 8.07
C VAL A 92 5.10 -8.85 7.94
N LYS A 93 3.87 -9.11 8.34
CA LYS A 93 3.36 -10.47 8.39
C LYS A 93 3.29 -11.10 7.02
N LYS A 94 2.87 -10.38 6.02
CA LYS A 94 2.72 -10.90 4.66
C LYS A 94 2.86 -9.79 3.64
N THR A 95 3.44 -10.11 2.50
CA THR A 95 3.50 -9.18 1.37
C THR A 95 2.84 -9.83 0.16
N ILE A 96 2.09 -9.05 -0.60
CA ILE A 96 1.53 -9.48 -1.88
C ILE A 96 1.97 -8.44 -2.89
N CYS A 97 2.67 -8.90 -3.93
CA CYS A 97 3.28 -8.03 -4.91
C CYS A 97 2.67 -8.24 -6.27
N ARG A 98 2.11 -7.18 -6.86
CA ARG A 98 1.60 -7.26 -8.21
C ARG A 98 2.74 -7.12 -9.20
N LEU A 99 2.81 -8.00 -10.18
CA LEU A 99 3.77 -7.91 -11.25
C LEU A 99 3.00 -7.91 -12.56
N SER A 100 3.24 -6.89 -13.37
CA SER A 100 2.46 -6.73 -14.57
C SER A 100 2.96 -7.56 -15.73
N LEU A 101 4.17 -8.15 -15.63
CA LEU A 101 4.67 -8.71 -16.74
C LEU A 101 4.72 -10.09 -16.67
N ILE A 102 4.17 -10.74 -17.20
CA ILE A 102 4.30 -12.01 -17.08
C ILE A 102 3.94 -12.64 -18.19
N HIS A 103 4.33 -12.61 -19.15
CA HIS A 103 3.94 -13.29 -20.21
C HIS A 103 5.02 -13.96 -20.68
N ILE A 104 5.17 -14.83 -20.42
CA ILE A 104 6.14 -15.53 -20.97
C ILE A 104 5.66 -16.34 -21.99
#